data_d20a66a1fb427a599c42bf4b65eb0a9d
#
_entry.id   d20a66a1fb427a599c42bf4b65eb0a9d
#
_cell.length_a   1.000
_cell.length_b   1.000
_cell.length_c   1.000
_cell.angle_alpha   90.00
_cell.angle_beta   90.00
_cell.angle_gamma   90.00
#
_symmetry.space_group_name_H-M   'P 1'
#
loop_
_entity.id
_entity.type
_entity.pdbx_description
1 polymer ?
#
loop_
_entity_poly.entity_id
_entity_poly.type
_entity_poly.pdbx_seq_one_letter_code
_entity_poly.pdbx_strand_id
1 'polypeptide(L)'
;MGNPLWLPFPLFASFCLIPAVASAHAYLVKSVPAGRATLFSSPEKIQLWFNERLEPKYSSASVFDPDGKRVDADNAQVSADDPKQLSVVLKQLPSGRYTVKFRVLSVDGHVVEQSFPFTVRESK
;
A
#
# COMPACT_ATOMS: atom_id res chain seq x y z
N MET A 1 -0.57 19.28 71.76
CA MET A 1 0.42 18.43 71.03
C MET A 1 -0.32 17.79 69.85
N GLY A 2 -0.35 18.49 68.75
CA GLY A 2 -0.93 17.95 67.54
C GLY A 2 0.12 17.17 66.76
N ASN A 3 -0.07 15.89 66.63
CA ASN A 3 0.68 15.15 65.62
C ASN A 3 0.21 15.61 64.28
N PRO A 4 1.11 16.15 63.46
CA PRO A 4 0.74 16.40 62.09
C PRO A 4 0.41 15.05 61.44
N LEU A 5 -0.84 14.88 61.11
CA LEU A 5 -1.25 13.79 60.27
C LEU A 5 -0.62 14.00 58.92
N TRP A 6 0.53 13.39 58.75
CA TRP A 6 1.07 13.18 57.44
C TRP A 6 0.25 12.12 56.76
N LEU A 7 -0.79 12.55 56.08
CA LEU A 7 -1.47 11.70 55.11
C LEU A 7 -0.50 11.57 53.94
N PRO A 8 0.01 10.37 53.68
CA PRO A 8 0.74 10.18 52.44
C PRO A 8 -0.28 10.43 51.35
N PHE A 9 -0.06 11.50 50.59
CA PHE A 9 -0.74 11.65 49.34
C PHE A 9 -0.42 10.40 48.52
N PRO A 10 -1.44 9.61 48.15
CA PRO A 10 -1.18 8.59 47.16
C PRO A 10 -0.71 9.34 45.93
N LEU A 11 0.52 9.14 45.57
CA LEU A 11 0.98 9.49 44.25
C LEU A 11 0.15 8.63 43.31
N PHE A 12 -0.96 9.18 42.88
CA PHE A 12 -1.61 8.68 41.67
C PHE A 12 -0.64 9.02 40.54
N ALA A 13 0.27 8.11 40.31
CA ALA A 13 0.85 8.04 39.01
C ALA A 13 -0.32 7.82 38.05
N SER A 14 -0.85 8.88 37.52
CA SER A 14 -1.76 8.81 36.42
C SER A 14 -0.96 8.16 35.29
N PHE A 15 -1.01 6.86 35.23
CA PHE A 15 -0.66 6.14 34.04
C PHE A 15 -1.69 6.56 33.00
N CYS A 16 -1.39 7.65 32.28
CA CYS A 16 -1.99 7.82 30.99
C CYS A 16 -1.55 6.61 30.16
N LEU A 17 -2.35 5.56 30.21
CA LEU A 17 -2.37 4.60 29.13
C LEU A 17 -2.81 5.37 27.91
N ILE A 18 -1.83 5.98 27.24
CA ILE A 18 -2.01 6.36 25.85
C ILE A 18 -2.20 5.02 25.17
N PRO A 19 -3.43 4.68 24.69
CA PRO A 19 -3.53 3.50 23.86
C PRO A 19 -2.52 3.74 22.74
N ALA A 20 -1.52 2.88 22.63
CA ALA A 20 -0.73 2.80 21.45
C ALA A 20 -1.74 2.56 20.34
N VAL A 21 -2.12 3.62 19.64
CA VAL A 21 -2.85 3.49 18.40
C VAL A 21 -1.87 2.76 17.49
N ALA A 22 -1.99 1.44 17.49
CA ALA A 22 -1.42 0.66 16.43
C ALA A 22 -2.14 1.16 15.18
N SER A 23 -1.55 2.17 14.53
CA SER A 23 -2.05 2.60 13.25
C SER A 23 -1.82 1.44 12.30
N ALA A 24 -2.86 0.64 12.10
CA ALA A 24 -2.89 -0.38 11.08
C ALA A 24 -3.00 0.32 9.74
N HIS A 25 -1.90 0.98 9.29
CA HIS A 25 -1.83 1.51 7.95
C HIS A 25 -1.80 0.35 6.98
N ALA A 26 -2.64 0.39 5.94
CA ALA A 26 -2.50 -0.49 4.81
C ALA A 26 -1.08 -0.32 4.25
N TYR A 27 -0.39 -1.42 4.03
CA TYR A 27 0.90 -1.41 3.36
C TYR A 27 0.96 -2.53 2.34
N LEU A 28 1.78 -2.33 1.33
CA LEU A 28 2.00 -3.32 0.27
C LEU A 28 2.80 -4.48 0.85
N VAL A 29 2.21 -5.68 0.83
CA VAL A 29 2.86 -6.91 1.31
C VAL A 29 3.63 -7.58 0.19
N LYS A 30 3.06 -7.57 -1.04
CA LYS A 30 3.62 -8.25 -2.19
C LYS A 30 3.15 -7.57 -3.47
N SER A 31 4.00 -7.56 -4.48
CA SER A 31 3.63 -7.16 -5.83
C SER A 31 4.18 -8.13 -6.87
N VAL A 32 3.46 -8.27 -7.97
CA VAL A 32 3.91 -8.99 -9.16
C VAL A 32 3.64 -8.09 -10.37
N PRO A 33 4.66 -7.62 -11.09
CA PRO A 33 6.09 -7.77 -10.82
C PRO A 33 6.50 -7.13 -9.49
N ALA A 34 7.56 -7.65 -8.87
CA ALA A 34 8.12 -7.06 -7.66
C ALA A 34 8.77 -5.71 -7.96
N GLY A 35 8.86 -4.85 -6.96
CA GLY A 35 9.56 -3.58 -7.08
C GLY A 35 11.02 -3.78 -7.50
N ARG A 36 11.47 -3.00 -8.50
CA ARG A 36 12.80 -3.05 -9.10
C ARG A 36 13.11 -4.36 -9.86
N ALA A 37 12.12 -5.20 -10.12
CA ALA A 37 12.30 -6.41 -10.90
C ALA A 37 12.70 -6.09 -12.34
N THR A 38 13.52 -6.95 -12.93
CA THR A 38 13.80 -6.97 -14.36
C THR A 38 13.12 -8.19 -14.96
N LEU A 39 12.23 -7.95 -15.90
CA LEU A 39 11.48 -8.97 -16.60
C LEU A 39 11.99 -9.14 -18.02
N PHE A 40 11.94 -10.35 -18.54
CA PHE A 40 12.40 -10.65 -19.91
C PHE A 40 11.23 -10.79 -20.90
N SER A 41 10.03 -10.52 -20.44
CA SER A 41 8.84 -10.44 -21.27
C SER A 41 7.86 -9.44 -20.67
N SER A 42 6.95 -8.93 -21.50
CA SER A 42 5.92 -7.99 -21.04
C SER A 42 4.96 -8.70 -20.09
N PRO A 43 4.77 -8.19 -18.87
CA PRO A 43 3.75 -8.74 -17.98
C PRO A 43 2.35 -8.40 -18.47
N GLU A 44 1.40 -9.30 -18.26
CA GLU A 44 0.01 -9.09 -18.67
C GLU A 44 -0.75 -8.14 -17.73
N LYS A 45 -0.35 -8.11 -16.47
CA LYS A 45 -1.02 -7.32 -15.42
C LYS A 45 -0.07 -7.02 -14.28
N ILE A 46 -0.46 -6.02 -13.50
CA ILE A 46 0.12 -5.72 -12.19
C ILE A 46 -0.81 -6.28 -11.13
N GLN A 47 -0.26 -6.95 -10.14
CA GLN A 47 -0.99 -7.45 -8.99
C GLN A 47 -0.34 -6.93 -7.71
N LEU A 48 -1.14 -6.36 -6.83
CA LEU A 48 -0.71 -5.76 -5.57
C LEU A 48 -1.50 -6.38 -4.42
N TRP A 49 -0.81 -6.87 -3.39
CA TRP A 49 -1.45 -7.41 -2.19
C TRP A 49 -1.11 -6.56 -0.99
N PHE A 50 -2.14 -6.22 -0.23
CA PHE A 50 -2.04 -5.38 0.95
C PHE A 50 -2.36 -6.17 2.22
N ASN A 51 -1.97 -5.65 3.38
CA ASN A 51 -2.28 -6.27 4.67
C ASN A 51 -3.71 -6.05 5.13
N GLU A 52 -4.42 -5.10 4.52
CA GLU A 52 -5.78 -4.70 4.87
C GLU A 52 -6.73 -4.84 3.70
N ARG A 53 -8.01 -5.02 4.00
CA ARG A 53 -9.06 -4.99 2.97
C ARG A 53 -9.16 -3.59 2.40
N LEU A 54 -9.37 -3.50 1.09
CA LEU A 54 -9.43 -2.26 0.34
C LEU A 54 -10.87 -1.87 0.02
N GLU A 55 -11.13 -0.57 -0.02
CA GLU A 55 -12.36 -0.01 -0.54
C GLU A 55 -12.27 0.02 -2.08
N PRO A 56 -13.05 -0.82 -2.80
CA PRO A 56 -12.90 -0.95 -4.25
C PRO A 56 -13.11 0.37 -4.99
N LYS A 57 -14.06 1.16 -4.53
CA LYS A 57 -14.43 2.42 -5.17
C LYS A 57 -13.34 3.49 -5.08
N TYR A 58 -12.47 3.39 -4.09
CA TYR A 58 -11.46 4.42 -3.78
C TYR A 58 -10.03 3.91 -3.89
N SER A 59 -9.84 2.74 -4.49
CA SER A 59 -8.52 2.14 -4.65
C SER A 59 -8.21 1.97 -6.13
N SER A 60 -7.02 2.42 -6.55
CA SER A 60 -6.63 2.43 -7.94
C SER A 60 -5.13 2.25 -8.10
N ALA A 61 -4.73 1.78 -9.28
CA ALA A 61 -3.33 1.67 -9.68
C ALA A 61 -3.20 2.07 -11.14
N SER A 62 -2.04 2.64 -11.48
CA SER A 62 -1.70 3.08 -12.82
C SER A 62 -0.25 2.74 -13.12
N VAL A 63 0.07 2.55 -14.39
CA VAL A 63 1.43 2.26 -14.83
C VAL A 63 1.82 3.24 -15.92
N PHE A 64 3.03 3.79 -15.78
CA PHE A 64 3.55 4.82 -16.68
C PHE A 64 4.87 4.37 -17.31
N ASP A 65 5.07 4.76 -18.56
CA ASP A 65 6.34 4.58 -19.27
C ASP A 65 7.36 5.67 -18.87
N PRO A 66 8.60 5.62 -19.39
CA PRO A 66 9.62 6.61 -19.05
C PRO A 66 9.27 8.05 -19.43
N ASP A 67 8.37 8.23 -20.39
CA ASP A 67 7.92 9.55 -20.84
C ASP A 67 6.70 10.05 -20.03
N GLY A 68 6.26 9.28 -19.04
CA GLY A 68 5.10 9.61 -18.23
C GLY A 68 3.76 9.28 -18.87
N LYS A 69 3.78 8.53 -19.97
CA LYS A 69 2.56 8.09 -20.64
C LYS A 69 1.97 6.86 -19.94
N ARG A 70 0.68 6.86 -19.76
CA ARG A 70 -0.03 5.74 -19.15
C ARG A 70 -0.07 4.52 -20.08
N VAL A 71 0.29 3.34 -19.57
CA VAL A 71 0.39 2.10 -20.34
C VAL A 71 -0.48 0.96 -19.80
N ASP A 72 -1.31 1.22 -18.84
CA ASP A 72 -2.31 0.27 -18.34
C ASP A 72 -3.65 0.41 -19.08
N ALA A 73 -4.55 -0.55 -18.88
CA ALA A 73 -5.84 -0.59 -19.54
C ALA A 73 -6.93 0.23 -18.83
N ASP A 74 -6.57 0.99 -17.80
CA ASP A 74 -7.50 1.82 -17.02
C ASP A 74 -8.64 1.00 -16.39
N ASN A 75 -8.34 -0.20 -15.93
CA ASN A 75 -9.30 -1.14 -15.36
C ASN A 75 -8.87 -1.68 -14.00
N ALA A 76 -8.18 -0.88 -13.21
CA ALA A 76 -7.77 -1.28 -11.86
C ALA A 76 -9.00 -1.71 -11.05
N GLN A 77 -8.88 -2.85 -10.38
CA GLN A 77 -9.98 -3.41 -9.59
C GLN A 77 -9.48 -4.20 -8.40
N VAL A 78 -10.25 -4.15 -7.32
CA VAL A 78 -10.07 -5.03 -6.18
C VAL A 78 -10.69 -6.39 -6.51
N SER A 79 -9.97 -7.48 -6.24
CA SER A 79 -10.46 -8.82 -6.51
C SER A 79 -11.70 -9.15 -5.68
N ALA A 80 -12.72 -9.74 -6.29
CA ALA A 80 -13.90 -10.23 -5.57
C ALA A 80 -13.56 -11.37 -4.61
N ASP A 81 -12.56 -12.19 -4.98
CA ASP A 81 -12.13 -13.36 -4.19
C ASP A 81 -11.12 -13.01 -3.11
N ASP A 82 -10.41 -11.89 -3.27
CA ASP A 82 -9.41 -11.41 -2.32
C ASP A 82 -9.50 -9.90 -2.17
N PRO A 83 -10.24 -9.38 -1.19
CA PRO A 83 -10.42 -7.95 -1.00
C PRO A 83 -9.15 -7.18 -0.60
N LYS A 84 -8.04 -7.87 -0.42
CA LYS A 84 -6.72 -7.28 -0.17
C LYS A 84 -5.88 -7.16 -1.45
N GLN A 85 -6.39 -7.64 -2.58
CA GLN A 85 -5.68 -7.63 -3.86
C GLN A 85 -6.26 -6.58 -4.80
N LEU A 86 -5.38 -5.75 -5.35
CA LEU A 86 -5.67 -4.78 -6.41
C LEU A 86 -4.90 -5.20 -7.66
N SER A 87 -5.55 -5.19 -8.81
CA SER A 87 -4.90 -5.52 -10.08
C SER A 87 -5.28 -4.54 -11.18
N VAL A 88 -4.41 -4.41 -12.15
CA VAL A 88 -4.65 -3.64 -13.37
C VAL A 88 -4.00 -4.36 -14.54
N VAL A 89 -4.74 -4.45 -15.65
CA VAL A 89 -4.25 -5.06 -16.89
C VAL A 89 -3.32 -4.10 -17.61
N LEU A 90 -2.28 -4.64 -18.23
CA LEU A 90 -1.30 -3.87 -18.99
C LEU A 90 -1.50 -4.05 -20.49
N LYS A 91 -1.16 -3.02 -21.23
CA LYS A 91 -0.91 -3.12 -22.66
C LYS A 91 0.40 -3.88 -22.88
N GLN A 92 0.67 -4.32 -24.10
CA GLN A 92 1.97 -4.89 -24.45
C GLN A 92 3.05 -3.84 -24.23
N LEU A 93 4.05 -4.16 -23.42
CA LEU A 93 5.10 -3.23 -23.04
C LEU A 93 6.40 -3.54 -23.81
N PRO A 94 6.94 -2.60 -24.60
CA PRO A 94 8.28 -2.73 -25.11
C PRO A 94 9.33 -2.64 -24.00
N SER A 95 10.57 -2.98 -24.31
CA SER A 95 11.68 -2.83 -23.37
C SER A 95 11.74 -1.40 -22.83
N GLY A 96 11.87 -1.26 -21.53
CA GLY A 96 11.91 0.05 -20.87
C GLY A 96 11.75 -0.07 -19.38
N ARG A 97 11.84 1.08 -18.71
CA ARG A 97 11.62 1.20 -17.27
C ARG A 97 10.24 1.80 -17.02
N TYR A 98 9.42 1.11 -16.27
CA TYR A 98 8.05 1.49 -15.99
C TYR A 98 7.88 1.84 -14.52
N THR A 99 6.90 2.68 -14.22
CA THR A 99 6.56 3.07 -12.85
C THR A 99 5.13 2.68 -12.55
N VAL A 100 4.96 1.87 -11.51
CA VAL A 100 3.65 1.55 -10.94
C VAL A 100 3.34 2.59 -9.87
N LYS A 101 2.18 3.22 -9.94
CA LYS A 101 1.66 4.12 -8.91
C LYS A 101 0.34 3.58 -8.41
N PHE A 102 0.16 3.57 -7.11
CA PHE A 102 -1.12 3.18 -6.54
C PHE A 102 -1.56 4.14 -5.45
N ARG A 103 -2.87 4.28 -5.34
CA ARG A 103 -3.55 4.98 -4.27
C ARG A 103 -4.67 4.08 -3.78
N VAL A 104 -4.58 3.64 -2.54
CA VAL A 104 -5.56 2.73 -1.94
C VAL A 104 -6.14 3.33 -0.68
N LEU A 105 -7.43 3.07 -0.46
CA LEU A 105 -8.13 3.36 0.78
C LEU A 105 -8.45 2.03 1.45
N SER A 106 -7.93 1.82 2.65
CA SER A 106 -8.30 0.65 3.44
C SER A 106 -9.67 0.85 4.09
N VAL A 107 -10.33 -0.25 4.43
CA VAL A 107 -11.67 -0.22 5.07
C VAL A 107 -11.65 0.48 6.43
N ASP A 108 -10.49 0.63 7.06
CA ASP A 108 -10.32 1.38 8.30
C ASP A 108 -10.12 2.90 8.09
N GLY A 109 -10.15 3.38 6.85
CA GLY A 109 -10.14 4.80 6.52
C GLY A 109 -8.77 5.40 6.24
N HIS A 110 -7.70 4.61 6.08
CA HIS A 110 -6.36 5.11 5.78
C HIS A 110 -6.06 5.09 4.28
N VAL A 111 -5.55 6.21 3.77
CA VAL A 111 -5.10 6.33 2.37
C VAL A 111 -3.59 6.12 2.31
N VAL A 112 -3.16 5.29 1.36
CA VAL A 112 -1.74 5.04 1.07
C VAL A 112 -1.48 5.28 -0.40
N GLU A 113 -0.49 6.12 -0.70
CA GLU A 113 -0.01 6.39 -2.05
C GLU A 113 1.47 6.06 -2.12
N GLN A 114 1.85 5.21 -3.05
CA GLN A 114 3.25 4.84 -3.28
C GLN A 114 3.49 4.54 -4.75
N SER A 115 4.76 4.49 -5.12
CA SER A 115 5.19 4.08 -6.46
C SER A 115 6.45 3.23 -6.38
N PHE A 116 6.63 2.37 -7.39
CA PHE A 116 7.84 1.59 -7.55
C PHE A 116 8.09 1.30 -9.03
N PRO A 117 9.36 1.11 -9.42
CA PRO A 117 9.71 0.80 -10.80
C PRO A 117 9.81 -0.69 -11.05
N PHE A 118 9.65 -1.08 -12.32
CA PHE A 118 10.12 -2.35 -12.85
C PHE A 118 10.67 -2.13 -14.26
N THR A 119 11.45 -3.08 -14.75
CA THR A 119 12.09 -2.99 -16.05
C THR A 119 11.70 -4.18 -16.91
N VAL A 120 11.41 -3.93 -18.18
CA VAL A 120 11.21 -4.97 -19.18
C VAL A 120 12.43 -4.95 -20.12
N ARG A 121 13.06 -6.11 -20.30
CA ARG A 121 14.14 -6.34 -21.24
C ARG A 121 13.76 -7.52 -22.11
N GLU A 122 13.22 -7.23 -23.28
CA GLU A 122 12.96 -8.32 -24.22
C GLU A 122 14.29 -8.76 -24.84
N SER A 123 14.58 -10.05 -24.72
CA SER A 123 15.67 -10.64 -25.47
C SER A 123 15.25 -10.73 -26.95
N LYS A 124 16.10 -10.18 -27.83
CA LYS A 124 15.91 -10.36 -29.28
C LYS A 124 16.17 -11.82 -29.67
#